data_31fecd51b905353a50583af5b546b116
#
_entry.id   31fecd51b905353a50583af5b546b116
#
_cell.length_a   1.000
_cell.length_b   1.000
_cell.length_c   1.000
_cell.angle_alpha   90.00
_cell.angle_beta   90.00
_cell.angle_gamma   90.00
#
_symmetry.space_group_name_H-M   'P 1'
#
loop_
_entity.id
_entity.type
_entity.pdbx_description
1 polymer ?
#
loop_
_entity_poly.entity_id
_entity_poly.type
_entity_poly.pdbx_seq_one_letter_code
_entity_poly.pdbx_strand_id
1 'polypeptide(L)'
;MAQLTRHLEGAELIQPEPPFQFHTVRPDSLDFADVMGQESVKRALEIAAAGSHHILMIGPPGSGKSMLAKRLPSILPDLTLEESLESSKVYSVAGLLGRHQPMLQARPFRSPHHTVSAVGMAGGGAGRTRPGEISLSHNGVLFLDELPEFRRDVIETLRQPLEDGQVTVSRISGSCTYPSRFMLVCAMNPCRCGYFGHPSGRCTCSEQSIRNYRKKISGPMLDRIDLHINVPSVPYEQLKDRKPAESSERIRERVNRARDIQKRRYAGTGVYCNAQLLPGMMRDCCPLTEEARLLMEGAFDRLGLSARSYDRILKVARTIADLAGEEQISELHAAEAIQYRSLDREALL
;
A
#
# COMPACT_ATOMS: atom_id res chain seq x y z
N MET A 1 -16.78 -25.10 33.75
CA MET A 1 -16.88 -26.42 34.45
C MET A 1 -18.32 -26.89 34.61
N ALA A 2 -19.22 -26.15 35.28
CA ALA A 2 -20.62 -26.61 35.50
C ALA A 2 -21.36 -27.00 34.20
N GLN A 3 -21.21 -26.26 33.11
CA GLN A 3 -21.81 -26.58 31.82
C GLN A 3 -21.25 -27.86 31.20
N LEU A 4 -19.94 -28.09 31.33
CA LEU A 4 -19.28 -29.31 30.84
C LEU A 4 -19.77 -30.54 31.64
N THR A 5 -19.92 -30.41 32.96
CA THR A 5 -20.43 -31.49 33.81
C THR A 5 -21.85 -31.87 33.40
N ARG A 6 -22.76 -30.90 33.21
CA ARG A 6 -24.13 -31.14 32.74
C ARG A 6 -24.18 -31.79 31.36
N HIS A 7 -23.26 -31.40 30.45
CA HIS A 7 -23.15 -32.02 29.14
C HIS A 7 -22.75 -33.50 29.24
N LEU A 8 -21.75 -33.80 30.06
CA LEU A 8 -21.31 -35.19 30.28
C LEU A 8 -22.32 -36.04 31.01
N GLU A 9 -23.14 -35.46 31.88
CA GLU A 9 -24.27 -36.11 32.57
C GLU A 9 -25.52 -36.24 31.67
N GLY A 10 -25.50 -35.71 30.47
CA GLY A 10 -26.63 -35.71 29.54
C GLY A 10 -27.76 -34.76 29.91
N ALA A 11 -27.61 -33.95 30.95
CA ALA A 11 -28.64 -33.02 31.44
C ALA A 11 -28.79 -31.77 30.55
N GLU A 12 -27.69 -31.32 29.91
CA GLU A 12 -27.67 -30.18 29.00
C GLU A 12 -26.60 -30.41 27.93
N LEU A 13 -27.01 -30.71 26.70
CA LEU A 13 -26.11 -30.97 25.61
C LEU A 13 -25.52 -29.66 25.08
N ILE A 14 -24.22 -29.52 25.07
CA ILE A 14 -23.51 -28.47 24.35
C ILE A 14 -23.68 -28.77 22.87
N GLN A 15 -24.41 -27.89 22.17
CA GLN A 15 -24.57 -28.00 20.71
C GLN A 15 -23.21 -27.77 20.00
N PRO A 16 -22.93 -28.51 18.91
CA PRO A 16 -21.81 -28.23 18.09
C PRO A 16 -21.83 -26.79 17.61
N GLU A 17 -20.70 -26.09 17.69
CA GLU A 17 -20.57 -24.76 17.10
C GLU A 17 -20.89 -24.85 15.60
N PRO A 18 -21.75 -24.00 15.04
CA PRO A 18 -22.02 -23.99 13.61
C PRO A 18 -20.71 -23.75 12.85
N PRO A 19 -20.56 -24.30 11.62
CA PRO A 19 -19.36 -24.09 10.81
C PRO A 19 -19.09 -22.59 10.70
N PHE A 20 -17.87 -22.19 11.04
CA PHE A 20 -17.47 -20.80 10.96
C PHE A 20 -17.52 -20.33 9.50
N GLN A 21 -18.40 -19.37 9.22
CA GLN A 21 -18.45 -18.69 7.92
C GLN A 21 -17.67 -17.40 8.00
N PHE A 22 -16.59 -17.34 7.25
CA PHE A 22 -15.79 -16.11 7.14
C PHE A 22 -16.49 -15.13 6.19
N HIS A 23 -16.89 -13.99 6.73
CA HIS A 23 -17.43 -12.88 5.95
C HIS A 23 -16.51 -11.68 6.09
N THR A 24 -16.14 -11.07 4.97
CA THR A 24 -15.43 -9.80 4.96
C THR A 24 -16.41 -8.68 5.29
N VAL A 25 -16.05 -7.86 6.28
CA VAL A 25 -16.78 -6.63 6.59
C VAL A 25 -16.12 -5.48 5.82
N ARG A 26 -16.95 -4.72 5.14
CA ARG A 26 -16.50 -3.57 4.37
C ARG A 26 -16.68 -2.29 5.19
N PRO A 27 -15.72 -1.37 5.20
CA PRO A 27 -15.95 -0.06 5.81
C PRO A 27 -16.94 0.73 4.95
N ASP A 28 -18.20 0.81 5.38
CA ASP A 28 -19.31 1.41 4.63
C ASP A 28 -19.27 2.95 4.49
N SER A 29 -18.28 3.62 5.08
CA SER A 29 -18.37 5.07 5.28
C SER A 29 -17.61 5.94 4.28
N LEU A 30 -16.71 5.37 3.44
CA LEU A 30 -15.86 6.15 2.54
C LEU A 30 -15.84 5.54 1.14
N ASP A 31 -16.42 6.24 0.17
CA ASP A 31 -16.50 5.81 -1.24
C ASP A 31 -15.71 6.73 -2.17
N PHE A 32 -15.12 6.16 -3.23
CA PHE A 32 -14.46 6.93 -4.30
C PHE A 32 -15.48 7.74 -5.13
N ALA A 33 -16.76 7.37 -5.10
CA ALA A 33 -17.83 8.16 -5.70
C ALA A 33 -17.91 9.60 -5.17
N ASP A 34 -17.47 9.81 -3.91
CA ASP A 34 -17.42 11.14 -3.29
C ASP A 34 -16.22 11.99 -3.76
N VAL A 35 -15.27 11.41 -4.48
CA VAL A 35 -14.04 12.08 -4.92
C VAL A 35 -14.25 12.68 -6.30
N MET A 36 -14.38 14.00 -6.34
CA MET A 36 -14.57 14.73 -7.60
C MET A 36 -13.23 14.88 -8.34
N GLY A 37 -13.22 14.61 -9.64
CA GLY A 37 -12.04 14.71 -10.49
C GLY A 37 -10.91 13.76 -10.08
N GLN A 38 -9.67 14.18 -10.35
CA GLN A 38 -8.44 13.44 -10.01
C GLN A 38 -8.38 12.02 -10.59
N GLU A 39 -8.86 11.82 -11.82
CA GLU A 39 -8.96 10.48 -12.45
C GLU A 39 -7.61 9.79 -12.57
N SER A 40 -6.53 10.54 -12.87
CA SER A 40 -5.17 9.98 -12.90
C SER A 40 -4.69 9.46 -11.54
N VAL A 41 -5.10 10.13 -10.45
CA VAL A 41 -4.76 9.70 -9.08
C VAL A 41 -5.57 8.47 -8.69
N LYS A 42 -6.87 8.43 -9.02
CA LYS A 42 -7.73 7.26 -8.81
C LYS A 42 -7.19 6.05 -9.57
N ARG A 43 -6.77 6.24 -10.84
CA ARG A 43 -6.14 5.20 -11.64
C ARG A 43 -4.86 4.65 -10.99
N ALA A 44 -3.98 5.52 -10.51
CA ALA A 44 -2.77 5.10 -9.81
C ALA A 44 -3.09 4.33 -8.51
N LEU A 45 -4.13 4.73 -7.76
CA LEU A 45 -4.58 4.02 -6.56
C LEU A 45 -5.21 2.65 -6.90
N GLU A 46 -5.95 2.54 -8.00
CA GLU A 46 -6.46 1.28 -8.53
C GLU A 46 -5.32 0.31 -8.86
N ILE A 47 -4.29 0.77 -9.60
CA ILE A 47 -3.10 -0.02 -9.92
C ILE A 47 -2.37 -0.45 -8.64
N ALA A 48 -2.19 0.49 -7.71
CA ALA A 48 -1.54 0.21 -6.44
C ALA A 48 -2.31 -0.84 -5.63
N ALA A 49 -3.64 -0.77 -5.58
CA ALA A 49 -4.50 -1.76 -4.91
C ALA A 49 -4.44 -3.13 -5.61
N ALA A 50 -4.49 -3.16 -6.94
CA ALA A 50 -4.46 -4.39 -7.72
C ALA A 50 -3.14 -5.15 -7.60
N GLY A 51 -2.00 -4.45 -7.59
CA GLY A 51 -0.66 -5.06 -7.49
C GLY A 51 -0.08 -5.08 -6.08
N SER A 52 -0.73 -4.46 -5.10
CA SER A 52 -0.17 -4.18 -3.76
C SER A 52 1.09 -3.32 -3.79
N HIS A 53 1.16 -2.39 -4.74
CA HIS A 53 2.30 -1.51 -4.95
C HIS A 53 2.35 -0.40 -3.92
N HIS A 54 3.57 -0.03 -3.50
CA HIS A 54 3.81 1.13 -2.65
C HIS A 54 3.64 2.42 -3.45
N ILE A 55 3.01 3.44 -2.86
CA ILE A 55 2.67 4.68 -3.55
C ILE A 55 3.03 5.92 -2.74
N LEU A 56 3.62 6.91 -3.42
CA LEU A 56 3.91 8.24 -2.90
C LEU A 56 3.06 9.27 -3.62
N MET A 57 2.24 9.99 -2.87
CA MET A 57 1.40 11.08 -3.32
C MET A 57 2.06 12.43 -3.00
N ILE A 58 2.37 13.24 -4.02
CA ILE A 58 2.97 14.56 -3.87
C ILE A 58 1.97 15.61 -4.33
N GLY A 59 1.70 16.63 -3.52
CA GLY A 59 0.77 17.68 -3.91
C GLY A 59 0.62 18.78 -2.87
N PRO A 60 0.02 19.92 -3.22
CA PRO A 60 -0.13 21.04 -2.31
C PRO A 60 -1.05 20.69 -1.12
N PRO A 61 -1.03 21.49 -0.05
CA PRO A 61 -2.00 21.37 1.03
C PRO A 61 -3.42 21.48 0.48
N GLY A 62 -4.35 20.68 1.02
CA GLY A 62 -5.74 20.68 0.57
C GLY A 62 -6.03 19.97 -0.76
N SER A 63 -5.02 19.33 -1.40
CA SER A 63 -5.26 18.56 -2.64
C SER A 63 -5.95 17.20 -2.44
N GLY A 64 -6.32 16.83 -1.21
CA GLY A 64 -7.11 15.61 -0.95
C GLY A 64 -6.29 14.34 -0.73
N LYS A 65 -4.95 14.38 -0.60
CA LYS A 65 -4.07 13.21 -0.42
C LYS A 65 -4.53 12.28 0.71
N SER A 66 -4.73 12.82 1.91
CA SER A 66 -5.18 12.05 3.08
C SER A 66 -6.61 11.52 2.93
N MET A 67 -7.47 12.26 2.22
CA MET A 67 -8.83 11.83 1.89
C MET A 67 -8.82 10.63 0.95
N LEU A 68 -7.98 10.65 -0.08
CA LEU A 68 -7.79 9.54 -1.03
C LEU A 68 -7.20 8.31 -0.34
N ALA A 69 -6.16 8.50 0.49
CA ALA A 69 -5.54 7.39 1.23
C ALA A 69 -6.54 6.68 2.16
N LYS A 70 -7.40 7.43 2.85
CA LYS A 70 -8.43 6.86 3.75
C LYS A 70 -9.51 6.07 3.00
N ARG A 71 -9.71 6.34 1.69
CA ARG A 71 -10.66 5.59 0.85
C ARG A 71 -10.04 4.34 0.22
N LEU A 72 -8.72 4.22 0.22
CA LEU A 72 -8.03 3.07 -0.37
C LEU A 72 -8.53 1.71 0.14
N PRO A 73 -8.83 1.51 1.45
CA PRO A 73 -9.40 0.26 1.93
C PRO A 73 -10.69 -0.18 1.22
N SER A 74 -11.48 0.76 0.69
CA SER A 74 -12.73 0.44 0.00
C SER A 74 -12.55 -0.21 -1.38
N ILE A 75 -11.35 -0.09 -1.97
CA ILE A 75 -11.00 -0.67 -3.28
C ILE A 75 -9.98 -1.80 -3.18
N LEU A 76 -9.45 -2.10 -1.99
CA LEU A 76 -8.54 -3.23 -1.80
C LEU A 76 -9.25 -4.56 -2.05
N PRO A 77 -8.51 -5.60 -2.47
CA PRO A 77 -9.07 -6.95 -2.60
C PRO A 77 -9.63 -7.43 -1.26
N ASP A 78 -10.65 -8.26 -1.32
CA ASP A 78 -11.22 -8.85 -0.12
C ASP A 78 -10.16 -9.67 0.64
N LEU A 79 -10.24 -9.65 1.98
CA LEU A 79 -9.32 -10.38 2.84
C LEU A 79 -9.64 -11.88 2.75
N THR A 80 -8.63 -12.73 2.52
CA THR A 80 -8.84 -14.18 2.57
C THR A 80 -8.86 -14.68 4.01
N LEU A 81 -9.39 -15.88 4.24
CA LEU A 81 -9.37 -16.49 5.58
C LEU A 81 -7.95 -16.64 6.12
N GLU A 82 -6.99 -17.03 5.26
CA GLU A 82 -5.58 -17.19 5.64
C GLU A 82 -4.96 -15.85 6.05
N GLU A 83 -5.15 -14.81 5.24
CA GLU A 83 -4.69 -13.45 5.55
C GLU A 83 -5.33 -12.91 6.83
N SER A 84 -6.63 -13.21 7.04
CA SER A 84 -7.35 -12.85 8.27
C SER A 84 -6.74 -13.52 9.49
N LEU A 85 -6.48 -14.83 9.43
CA LEU A 85 -5.86 -15.58 10.52
C LEU A 85 -4.45 -15.05 10.87
N GLU A 86 -3.61 -14.78 9.86
CA GLU A 86 -2.27 -14.23 10.08
C GLU A 86 -2.34 -12.86 10.79
N SER A 87 -3.16 -11.96 10.27
CA SER A 87 -3.31 -10.63 10.83
C SER A 87 -3.94 -10.65 12.22
N SER A 88 -4.92 -11.54 12.45
CA SER A 88 -5.57 -11.70 13.75
C SER A 88 -4.61 -12.20 14.83
N LYS A 89 -3.64 -13.07 14.49
CA LYS A 89 -2.58 -13.49 15.42
C LYS A 89 -1.76 -12.29 15.90
N VAL A 90 -1.38 -11.39 15.00
CA VAL A 90 -0.64 -10.16 15.34
C VAL A 90 -1.46 -9.26 16.27
N TYR A 91 -2.74 -9.05 15.94
CA TYR A 91 -3.65 -8.24 16.76
C TYR A 91 -3.93 -8.86 18.13
N SER A 92 -4.03 -10.19 18.21
CA SER A 92 -4.18 -10.92 19.47
C SER A 92 -2.98 -10.73 20.39
N VAL A 93 -1.75 -10.87 19.85
CA VAL A 93 -0.50 -10.63 20.60
C VAL A 93 -0.40 -9.17 21.06
N ALA A 94 -0.86 -8.23 20.24
CA ALA A 94 -0.93 -6.81 20.62
C ALA A 94 -2.00 -6.51 21.68
N GLY A 95 -2.96 -7.42 21.90
CA GLY A 95 -4.11 -7.19 22.81
C GLY A 95 -5.16 -6.27 22.18
N LEU A 96 -5.20 -6.17 20.86
CA LEU A 96 -6.10 -5.29 20.10
C LEU A 96 -7.29 -6.02 19.49
N LEU A 97 -7.38 -7.34 19.65
CA LEU A 97 -8.55 -8.10 19.21
C LEU A 97 -9.71 -7.93 20.22
N GLY A 98 -10.87 -7.52 19.72
CA GLY A 98 -12.06 -7.32 20.57
C GLY A 98 -12.59 -8.64 21.13
N ARG A 99 -13.21 -8.61 22.33
CA ARG A 99 -13.77 -9.82 23.00
C ARG A 99 -14.80 -10.58 22.14
N HIS A 100 -15.51 -9.85 21.27
CA HIS A 100 -16.57 -10.40 20.41
C HIS A 100 -16.15 -10.47 18.94
N GLN A 101 -14.89 -10.14 18.63
CA GLN A 101 -14.35 -10.20 17.28
C GLN A 101 -13.23 -11.25 17.25
N PRO A 102 -13.55 -12.51 16.93
CA PRO A 102 -12.56 -13.60 16.96
C PRO A 102 -11.48 -13.44 15.91
N MET A 103 -11.77 -12.74 14.80
CA MET A 103 -10.85 -12.52 13.70
C MET A 103 -11.07 -11.15 13.06
N LEU A 104 -10.04 -10.63 12.39
CA LEU A 104 -10.15 -9.45 11.54
C LEU A 104 -10.96 -9.80 10.29
N GLN A 105 -11.96 -9.01 9.99
CA GLN A 105 -12.84 -9.18 8.82
C GLN A 105 -12.58 -8.15 7.72
N ALA A 106 -11.71 -7.18 7.98
CA ALA A 106 -11.30 -6.15 7.03
C ALA A 106 -9.77 -5.96 7.06
N ARG A 107 -9.21 -5.52 5.93
CA ARG A 107 -7.78 -5.19 5.84
C ARG A 107 -7.44 -4.05 6.81
N PRO A 108 -6.39 -4.20 7.64
CA PRO A 108 -5.97 -3.15 8.54
C PRO A 108 -5.58 -1.88 7.78
N PHE A 109 -5.98 -0.72 8.30
CA PHE A 109 -5.50 0.59 7.87
C PHE A 109 -4.87 1.29 9.07
N ARG A 110 -3.54 1.44 9.04
CA ARG A 110 -2.78 2.08 10.11
C ARG A 110 -2.25 3.42 9.63
N SER A 111 -2.47 4.46 10.42
CA SER A 111 -2.03 5.82 10.12
C SER A 111 -1.39 6.45 11.36
N PRO A 112 -0.16 6.05 11.70
CA PRO A 112 0.53 6.62 12.85
C PRO A 112 0.86 8.10 12.60
N HIS A 113 0.79 8.90 13.66
CA HIS A 113 1.21 10.29 13.59
C HIS A 113 2.73 10.38 13.42
N HIS A 114 3.24 11.43 12.77
CA HIS A 114 4.69 11.60 12.50
C HIS A 114 5.57 11.67 13.76
N THR A 115 4.97 11.90 14.96
CA THR A 115 5.67 11.85 16.25
C THR A 115 5.89 10.44 16.81
N VAL A 116 5.43 9.39 16.13
CA VAL A 116 5.64 8.00 16.52
C VAL A 116 7.12 7.71 16.70
N SER A 117 7.48 6.93 17.73
CA SER A 117 8.87 6.49 17.95
C SER A 117 9.24 5.30 17.05
N ALA A 118 10.54 5.07 16.84
CA ALA A 118 11.02 3.87 16.13
C ALA A 118 10.52 2.57 16.78
N VAL A 119 10.43 2.53 18.12
CA VAL A 119 9.85 1.40 18.86
C VAL A 119 8.35 1.28 18.62
N GLY A 120 7.60 2.36 18.55
CA GLY A 120 6.18 2.34 18.20
C GLY A 120 5.96 1.86 16.76
N MET A 121 6.85 2.22 15.85
CA MET A 121 6.80 1.81 14.44
C MET A 121 7.16 0.34 14.24
N ALA A 122 8.32 -0.10 14.71
CA ALA A 122 8.83 -1.47 14.49
C ALA A 122 8.31 -2.49 15.51
N GLY A 123 7.96 -2.03 16.70
CA GLY A 123 7.61 -2.90 17.82
C GLY A 123 8.68 -2.91 18.92
N GLY A 124 8.32 -3.44 20.06
CA GLY A 124 9.16 -3.48 21.25
C GLY A 124 8.37 -3.33 22.54
N GLY A 125 8.99 -2.77 23.56
CA GLY A 125 8.38 -2.49 24.85
C GLY A 125 9.22 -2.99 26.04
N ALA A 126 8.96 -2.44 27.26
CA ALA A 126 9.53 -2.97 28.48
C ALA A 126 8.75 -4.24 28.88
N GLY A 127 9.41 -5.38 29.01
CA GLY A 127 8.80 -6.66 29.34
C GLY A 127 8.47 -7.51 28.09
N ARG A 128 7.21 -7.76 27.79
CA ARG A 128 6.81 -8.54 26.60
C ARG A 128 6.99 -7.73 25.32
N THR A 129 7.65 -8.32 24.33
CA THR A 129 7.79 -7.74 23.00
C THR A 129 6.41 -7.63 22.33
N ARG A 130 6.01 -6.41 21.96
CA ARG A 130 4.73 -6.16 21.26
C ARG A 130 4.99 -5.77 19.81
N PRO A 131 4.13 -6.19 18.87
CA PRO A 131 4.20 -5.74 17.49
C PRO A 131 3.95 -4.23 17.40
N GLY A 132 4.66 -3.55 16.48
CA GLY A 132 4.49 -2.14 16.18
C GLY A 132 3.53 -1.90 15.01
N GLU A 133 3.40 -0.63 14.60
CA GLU A 133 2.51 -0.21 13.49
C GLU A 133 2.79 -0.95 12.18
N ILE A 134 4.06 -1.28 11.90
CA ILE A 134 4.49 -2.06 10.75
C ILE A 134 3.80 -3.44 10.74
N SER A 135 3.85 -4.18 11.85
CA SER A 135 3.23 -5.50 11.96
C SER A 135 1.71 -5.42 12.07
N LEU A 136 1.18 -4.36 12.70
CA LEU A 136 -0.26 -4.12 12.78
C LEU A 136 -0.88 -3.76 11.42
N SER A 137 -0.08 -3.34 10.44
CA SER A 137 -0.54 -3.10 9.07
C SER A 137 -0.43 -4.32 8.16
N HIS A 138 -0.02 -5.49 8.68
CA HIS A 138 0.13 -6.73 7.91
C HIS A 138 -1.17 -7.08 7.15
N ASN A 139 -1.03 -7.45 5.87
CA ASN A 139 -2.12 -7.68 4.91
C ASN A 139 -3.06 -6.48 4.71
N GLY A 140 -2.60 -5.27 5.04
CA GLY A 140 -3.36 -4.03 4.96
C GLY A 140 -2.52 -2.86 4.46
N VAL A 141 -2.79 -1.67 4.98
CA VAL A 141 -2.17 -0.40 4.59
C VAL A 141 -1.47 0.25 5.77
N LEU A 142 -0.23 0.68 5.54
CA LEU A 142 0.46 1.65 6.40
C LEU A 142 0.48 2.99 5.68
N PHE A 143 -0.28 3.96 6.20
CA PHE A 143 -0.35 5.31 5.66
C PHE A 143 0.50 6.27 6.47
N LEU A 144 1.47 6.91 5.81
CA LEU A 144 2.34 7.92 6.39
C LEU A 144 2.03 9.28 5.76
N ASP A 145 1.25 10.08 6.47
CA ASP A 145 0.98 11.46 6.06
C ASP A 145 2.14 12.36 6.46
N GLU A 146 2.42 13.39 5.66
CA GLU A 146 3.54 14.32 5.89
C GLU A 146 4.88 13.58 6.04
N LEU A 147 5.18 12.63 5.15
CA LEU A 147 6.35 11.74 5.21
C LEU A 147 7.68 12.46 5.60
N PRO A 148 8.04 13.67 5.09
CA PRO A 148 9.26 14.36 5.49
C PRO A 148 9.26 14.89 6.93
N GLU A 149 8.15 14.84 7.64
CA GLU A 149 8.07 15.28 9.05
C GLU A 149 8.34 14.14 10.04
N PHE A 150 8.34 12.88 9.56
CA PHE A 150 8.79 11.75 10.38
C PHE A 150 10.29 11.86 10.66
N ARG A 151 10.68 11.41 11.83
CA ARG A 151 12.10 11.29 12.18
C ARG A 151 12.79 10.29 11.25
N ARG A 152 14.04 10.58 10.92
CA ARG A 152 14.82 9.75 9.99
C ARG A 152 14.98 8.30 10.49
N ASP A 153 15.22 8.12 11.79
CA ASP A 153 15.33 6.79 12.41
C ASP A 153 14.04 5.97 12.24
N VAL A 154 12.86 6.60 12.31
CA VAL A 154 11.55 5.96 12.10
C VAL A 154 11.39 5.52 10.65
N ILE A 155 11.72 6.38 9.67
CA ILE A 155 11.64 6.03 8.23
C ILE A 155 12.60 4.88 7.90
N GLU A 156 13.80 4.88 8.46
CA GLU A 156 14.80 3.82 8.22
C GLU A 156 14.34 2.45 8.76
N THR A 157 13.48 2.39 9.80
CA THR A 157 12.92 1.10 10.28
C THR A 157 12.04 0.39 9.26
N LEU A 158 11.51 1.11 8.25
CA LEU A 158 10.67 0.53 7.21
C LEU A 158 11.45 -0.24 6.15
N ARG A 159 12.77 0.02 6.00
CA ARG A 159 13.55 -0.49 4.87
C ARG A 159 13.59 -2.01 4.81
N GLN A 160 13.88 -2.66 5.93
CA GLN A 160 13.92 -4.12 6.00
C GLN A 160 12.53 -4.75 5.84
N PRO A 161 11.50 -4.31 6.57
CA PRO A 161 10.15 -4.84 6.39
C PRO A 161 9.60 -4.75 4.95
N LEU A 162 9.94 -3.68 4.22
CA LEU A 162 9.53 -3.52 2.81
C LEU A 162 10.24 -4.48 1.84
N GLU A 163 11.41 -5.04 2.23
CA GLU A 163 12.13 -6.03 1.43
C GLU A 163 11.76 -7.45 1.86
N ASP A 164 11.80 -7.71 3.17
CA ASP A 164 11.71 -9.07 3.72
C ASP A 164 10.26 -9.49 4.04
N GLY A 165 9.31 -8.54 4.09
CA GLY A 165 7.92 -8.79 4.48
C GLY A 165 7.77 -9.25 5.94
N GLN A 166 8.78 -9.00 6.77
CA GLN A 166 8.80 -9.33 8.19
C GLN A 166 9.66 -8.32 8.97
N VAL A 167 9.37 -8.20 10.26
CA VAL A 167 10.15 -7.39 11.19
C VAL A 167 10.59 -8.22 12.39
N THR A 168 11.88 -8.19 12.69
CA THR A 168 12.45 -8.89 13.84
C THR A 168 12.76 -7.88 14.93
N VAL A 169 12.15 -8.09 16.10
CA VAL A 169 12.39 -7.28 17.30
C VAL A 169 13.25 -8.09 18.26
N SER A 170 14.52 -7.70 18.40
CA SER A 170 15.48 -8.34 19.27
C SER A 170 15.56 -7.62 20.62
N ARG A 171 15.62 -8.38 21.71
CA ARG A 171 15.76 -7.92 23.09
C ARG A 171 16.67 -8.85 23.86
N ILE A 172 17.13 -8.43 25.03
CA ILE A 172 17.93 -9.30 25.95
C ILE A 172 17.15 -10.57 26.32
N SER A 173 15.82 -10.47 26.45
CA SER A 173 14.92 -11.57 26.79
C SER A 173 14.57 -12.50 25.64
N GLY A 174 15.00 -12.20 24.39
CA GLY A 174 14.72 -13.01 23.22
C GLY A 174 14.42 -12.18 21.97
N SER A 175 14.28 -12.87 20.84
CA SER A 175 13.93 -12.28 19.55
C SER A 175 12.57 -12.78 19.11
N CYS A 176 11.74 -11.89 18.56
CA CYS A 176 10.44 -12.22 18.02
C CYS A 176 10.30 -11.64 16.61
N THR A 177 9.91 -12.48 15.65
CA THR A 177 9.68 -12.05 14.28
C THR A 177 8.18 -11.99 14.00
N TYR A 178 7.73 -10.86 13.50
CA TYR A 178 6.34 -10.62 13.11
C TYR A 178 6.24 -10.46 11.59
N PRO A 179 5.17 -10.97 10.96
CA PRO A 179 4.92 -10.70 9.56
C PRO A 179 4.59 -9.21 9.35
N SER A 180 5.01 -8.67 8.19
CA SER A 180 4.83 -7.25 7.87
C SER A 180 4.67 -7.02 6.36
N ARG A 181 3.86 -7.84 5.69
CA ARG A 181 3.48 -7.64 4.29
C ARG A 181 2.36 -6.61 4.23
N PHE A 182 2.68 -5.37 3.97
CA PHE A 182 1.73 -4.26 3.92
C PHE A 182 1.95 -3.43 2.66
N MET A 183 0.92 -2.72 2.25
CA MET A 183 1.01 -1.70 1.23
C MET A 183 1.39 -0.36 1.90
N LEU A 184 2.54 0.21 1.52
CA LEU A 184 2.96 1.52 1.99
C LEU A 184 2.32 2.60 1.15
N VAL A 185 1.59 3.50 1.79
CA VAL A 185 1.01 4.70 1.18
C VAL A 185 1.62 5.91 1.87
N CYS A 186 2.28 6.77 1.12
CA CYS A 186 2.90 7.98 1.63
C CYS A 186 2.27 9.22 1.02
N ALA A 187 2.15 10.27 1.80
CA ALA A 187 1.77 11.60 1.31
C ALA A 187 2.79 12.64 1.75
N MET A 188 3.11 13.58 0.86
CA MET A 188 3.96 14.71 1.17
C MET A 188 3.60 15.95 0.37
N ASN A 189 4.02 17.10 0.86
CA ASN A 189 3.97 18.34 0.09
C ASN A 189 5.22 18.44 -0.83
N PRO A 190 5.18 19.20 -1.93
CA PRO A 190 6.31 19.34 -2.84
C PRO A 190 7.48 20.15 -2.27
N CYS A 191 7.22 20.95 -1.23
CA CYS A 191 8.21 21.75 -0.48
C CYS A 191 7.64 22.11 0.90
N ARG A 192 8.44 22.78 1.73
CA ARG A 192 8.04 23.15 3.11
C ARG A 192 6.79 24.06 3.16
N CYS A 193 6.64 25.02 2.24
CA CYS A 193 5.42 25.83 2.16
C CYS A 193 4.25 25.14 1.44
N GLY A 194 4.53 24.03 0.71
CA GLY A 194 3.53 23.23 0.02
C GLY A 194 3.16 23.67 -1.39
N TYR A 195 3.71 24.76 -1.92
CA TYR A 195 3.24 25.38 -3.17
C TYR A 195 4.27 25.35 -4.31
N PHE A 196 5.35 24.58 -4.20
CA PHE A 196 6.31 24.45 -5.30
C PHE A 196 5.64 23.79 -6.52
N GLY A 197 5.79 24.40 -7.70
CA GLY A 197 5.15 23.96 -8.95
C GLY A 197 3.65 24.25 -9.04
N HIS A 198 3.04 24.91 -8.05
CA HIS A 198 1.64 25.26 -8.10
C HIS A 198 1.41 26.47 -9.02
N PRO A 199 0.37 26.45 -9.91
CA PRO A 199 0.10 27.55 -10.86
C PRO A 199 -0.09 28.92 -10.23
N SER A 200 -0.47 28.98 -8.95
CA SER A 200 -0.68 30.27 -8.23
C SER A 200 0.58 31.06 -7.94
N GLY A 201 1.78 30.50 -8.19
CA GLY A 201 3.06 31.17 -7.89
C GLY A 201 3.32 31.46 -6.41
N ARG A 202 2.56 30.88 -5.47
CA ARG A 202 2.65 31.16 -4.02
C ARG A 202 3.87 30.59 -3.33
N CYS A 203 4.71 29.81 -4.03
CA CYS A 203 5.89 29.24 -3.41
C CYS A 203 6.91 30.31 -3.06
N THR A 204 7.28 30.40 -1.79
CA THR A 204 8.29 31.34 -1.26
C THR A 204 9.61 30.64 -0.89
N CYS A 205 9.70 29.34 -1.13
CA CYS A 205 10.87 28.55 -0.78
C CYS A 205 12.03 28.78 -1.76
N SER A 206 13.25 28.98 -1.25
CA SER A 206 14.45 28.93 -2.08
C SER A 206 14.71 27.50 -2.57
N GLU A 207 15.41 27.34 -3.70
CA GLU A 207 15.78 26.02 -4.23
C GLU A 207 16.50 25.16 -3.17
N GLN A 208 17.39 25.76 -2.42
CA GLN A 208 18.11 25.07 -1.34
C GLN A 208 17.16 24.56 -0.26
N SER A 209 16.12 25.33 0.11
CA SER A 209 15.11 24.91 1.07
C SER A 209 14.28 23.74 0.54
N ILE A 210 13.92 23.75 -0.76
CA ILE A 210 13.21 22.66 -1.42
C ILE A 210 14.07 21.40 -1.43
N ARG A 211 15.33 21.49 -1.84
CA ARG A 211 16.28 20.38 -1.84
C ARG A 211 16.46 19.77 -0.44
N ASN A 212 16.64 20.61 0.59
CA ASN A 212 16.80 20.15 1.97
C ASN A 212 15.53 19.45 2.49
N TYR A 213 14.35 19.93 2.13
CA TYR A 213 13.08 19.31 2.50
C TYR A 213 12.94 17.92 1.87
N ARG A 214 13.23 17.78 0.58
CA ARG A 214 13.14 16.52 -0.15
C ARG A 214 14.19 15.51 0.30
N LYS A 215 15.43 15.96 0.60
CA LYS A 215 16.51 15.12 1.15
C LYS A 215 16.24 14.49 2.51
N LYS A 216 15.17 14.90 3.22
CA LYS A 216 14.75 14.21 4.45
C LYS A 216 14.35 12.74 4.17
N ILE A 217 13.89 12.45 2.95
CA ILE A 217 13.61 11.08 2.51
C ILE A 217 14.86 10.60 1.77
N SER A 218 15.41 9.46 2.20
CA SER A 218 16.59 8.89 1.57
C SER A 218 16.27 8.30 0.19
N GLY A 219 17.22 8.42 -0.76
CA GLY A 219 17.09 7.78 -2.08
C GLY A 219 16.71 6.30 -1.98
N PRO A 220 17.41 5.49 -1.14
CA PRO A 220 17.06 4.09 -0.95
C PRO A 220 15.61 3.85 -0.44
N MET A 221 15.00 4.81 0.26
CA MET A 221 13.59 4.71 0.65
C MET A 221 12.66 5.01 -0.53
N LEU A 222 12.95 6.05 -1.31
CA LEU A 222 12.21 6.38 -2.53
C LEU A 222 12.27 5.23 -3.55
N ASP A 223 13.44 4.61 -3.70
CA ASP A 223 13.60 3.43 -4.56
C ASP A 223 12.68 2.27 -4.19
N ARG A 224 12.19 2.19 -2.96
CA ARG A 224 11.26 1.14 -2.50
C ARG A 224 9.79 1.44 -2.77
N ILE A 225 9.48 2.65 -3.18
CA ILE A 225 8.12 3.05 -3.55
C ILE A 225 7.95 2.86 -5.06
N ASP A 226 6.91 2.15 -5.48
CA ASP A 226 6.72 1.73 -6.87
C ASP A 226 6.12 2.84 -7.73
N LEU A 227 5.12 3.57 -7.20
CA LEU A 227 4.42 4.64 -7.89
C LEU A 227 4.64 5.99 -7.20
N HIS A 228 5.05 6.98 -7.98
CA HIS A 228 5.15 8.37 -7.55
C HIS A 228 4.15 9.18 -8.36
N ILE A 229 3.20 9.85 -7.70
CA ILE A 229 2.13 10.58 -8.37
C ILE A 229 2.00 12.01 -7.86
N ASN A 230 1.72 12.93 -8.77
CA ASN A 230 1.32 14.28 -8.44
C ASN A 230 -0.19 14.32 -8.21
N VAL A 231 -0.60 14.88 -7.07
CA VAL A 231 -2.01 15.11 -6.70
C VAL A 231 -2.29 16.61 -6.86
N PRO A 232 -2.83 17.04 -7.99
CA PRO A 232 -3.11 18.45 -8.23
C PRO A 232 -4.27 18.96 -7.35
N SER A 233 -4.34 20.26 -7.14
CA SER A 233 -5.54 20.89 -6.59
C SER A 233 -6.71 20.72 -7.56
N VAL A 234 -7.87 20.38 -7.03
CA VAL A 234 -9.09 20.27 -7.83
C VAL A 234 -9.56 21.67 -8.23
N PRO A 235 -9.73 21.98 -9.53
CA PRO A 235 -10.31 23.25 -9.98
C PRO A 235 -11.74 23.42 -9.46
N TYR A 236 -12.12 24.68 -9.17
CA TYR A 236 -13.46 24.99 -8.65
C TYR A 236 -14.58 24.49 -9.57
N GLU A 237 -14.37 24.54 -10.89
CA GLU A 237 -15.33 24.06 -11.89
C GLU A 237 -15.67 22.58 -11.74
N GLN A 238 -14.67 21.73 -11.43
CA GLN A 238 -14.89 20.30 -11.16
C GLN A 238 -15.61 20.05 -9.84
N LEU A 239 -15.52 20.96 -8.87
CA LEU A 239 -16.28 20.88 -7.63
C LEU A 239 -17.74 21.30 -7.80
N LYS A 240 -18.04 22.09 -8.83
CA LYS A 240 -19.39 22.58 -9.14
C LYS A 240 -20.23 21.50 -9.83
N ASP A 241 -19.63 20.73 -10.71
CA ASP A 241 -20.26 19.59 -11.39
C ASP A 241 -20.34 18.36 -10.45
N ARG A 242 -21.35 18.36 -9.58
CA ARG A 242 -21.58 17.27 -8.59
C ARG A 242 -22.04 15.95 -9.24
N LYS A 243 -21.46 15.54 -10.36
CA LYS A 243 -21.71 14.21 -10.91
C LYS A 243 -20.99 13.20 -10.03
N PRO A 244 -21.67 12.15 -9.55
CA PRO A 244 -21.01 11.09 -8.80
C PRO A 244 -19.86 10.51 -9.62
N ALA A 245 -18.69 10.38 -9.02
CA ALA A 245 -17.59 9.68 -9.62
C ALA A 245 -17.84 8.17 -9.62
N GLU A 246 -16.92 7.40 -10.16
CA GLU A 246 -17.01 5.94 -10.13
C GLU A 246 -16.99 5.42 -8.70
N SER A 247 -17.89 4.47 -8.38
CA SER A 247 -17.99 3.90 -7.04
C SER A 247 -16.81 2.98 -6.72
N SER A 248 -16.44 2.92 -5.45
CA SER A 248 -15.44 1.98 -4.93
C SER A 248 -15.75 0.53 -5.30
N GLU A 249 -17.01 0.17 -5.39
CA GLU A 249 -17.44 -1.19 -5.74
C GLU A 249 -16.96 -1.59 -7.15
N ARG A 250 -17.20 -0.73 -8.15
CA ARG A 250 -16.77 -0.98 -9.54
C ARG A 250 -15.24 -1.05 -9.66
N ILE A 251 -14.53 -0.17 -8.98
CA ILE A 251 -13.06 -0.21 -8.95
C ILE A 251 -12.59 -1.52 -8.33
N ARG A 252 -13.15 -1.92 -7.20
CA ARG A 252 -12.80 -3.16 -6.51
C ARG A 252 -13.09 -4.41 -7.35
N GLU A 253 -14.16 -4.44 -8.13
CA GLU A 253 -14.43 -5.55 -9.05
C GLU A 253 -13.28 -5.75 -10.06
N ARG A 254 -12.73 -4.66 -10.62
CA ARG A 254 -11.57 -4.73 -11.50
C ARG A 254 -10.32 -5.19 -10.75
N VAL A 255 -10.10 -4.64 -9.56
CA VAL A 255 -9.01 -5.03 -8.66
C VAL A 255 -9.07 -6.52 -8.32
N ASN A 256 -10.26 -7.04 -7.96
CA ASN A 256 -10.44 -8.46 -7.65
C ASN A 256 -10.16 -9.34 -8.87
N ARG A 257 -10.65 -8.98 -10.07
CA ARG A 257 -10.34 -9.71 -11.32
C ARG A 257 -8.84 -9.78 -11.59
N ALA A 258 -8.13 -8.66 -11.46
CA ALA A 258 -6.67 -8.65 -11.61
C ALA A 258 -5.96 -9.52 -10.56
N ARG A 259 -6.44 -9.53 -9.31
CA ARG A 259 -5.92 -10.39 -8.24
C ARG A 259 -6.18 -11.87 -8.49
N ASP A 260 -7.32 -12.23 -9.06
CA ASP A 260 -7.62 -13.63 -9.44
C ASP A 260 -6.67 -14.12 -10.55
N ILE A 261 -6.28 -13.25 -11.49
CA ILE A 261 -5.25 -13.56 -12.49
C ILE A 261 -3.90 -13.81 -11.80
N GLN A 262 -3.49 -12.93 -10.89
CA GLN A 262 -2.24 -13.05 -10.12
C GLN A 262 -2.24 -14.32 -9.28
N LYS A 263 -3.33 -14.62 -8.55
CA LYS A 263 -3.48 -15.82 -7.74
C LYS A 263 -3.29 -17.10 -8.56
N ARG A 264 -3.85 -17.16 -9.76
CA ARG A 264 -3.66 -18.30 -10.67
C ARG A 264 -2.22 -18.39 -11.19
N ARG A 265 -1.62 -17.25 -11.58
CA ARG A 265 -0.25 -17.18 -12.11
C ARG A 265 0.79 -17.62 -11.07
N TYR A 266 0.58 -17.28 -9.80
CA TYR A 266 1.54 -17.51 -8.72
C TYR A 266 1.19 -18.70 -7.82
N ALA A 267 0.25 -19.55 -8.23
CA ALA A 267 -0.14 -20.72 -7.46
C ALA A 267 1.08 -21.60 -7.12
N GLY A 268 1.25 -21.91 -5.83
CA GLY A 268 2.35 -22.76 -5.34
C GLY A 268 3.70 -22.05 -5.19
N THR A 269 3.83 -20.75 -5.48
CA THR A 269 5.12 -20.01 -5.40
C THR A 269 5.33 -19.25 -4.09
N GLY A 270 4.29 -19.06 -3.28
CA GLY A 270 4.32 -18.20 -2.09
C GLY A 270 4.26 -16.69 -2.40
N VAL A 271 4.08 -16.31 -3.66
CA VAL A 271 3.84 -14.94 -4.12
C VAL A 271 2.34 -14.71 -4.23
N TYR A 272 1.84 -13.59 -3.72
CA TYR A 272 0.40 -13.28 -3.68
C TYR A 272 0.00 -12.12 -4.60
N CYS A 273 0.97 -11.31 -5.05
CA CYS A 273 0.72 -10.13 -5.88
C CYS A 273 1.96 -9.71 -6.67
N ASN A 274 1.76 -8.89 -7.71
CA ASN A 274 2.83 -8.48 -8.61
C ASN A 274 3.96 -7.71 -7.89
N ALA A 275 3.66 -6.92 -6.86
CA ALA A 275 4.70 -6.21 -6.11
C ALA A 275 5.71 -7.16 -5.44
N GLN A 276 5.29 -8.39 -5.10
CA GLN A 276 6.13 -9.41 -4.45
C GLN A 276 6.92 -10.27 -5.41
N LEU A 277 6.82 -10.08 -6.74
CA LEU A 277 7.57 -10.84 -7.72
C LEU A 277 9.08 -10.79 -7.43
N LEU A 278 9.69 -11.97 -7.42
CA LEU A 278 11.12 -12.12 -7.28
C LEU A 278 11.84 -11.89 -8.62
N PRO A 279 13.08 -11.38 -8.63
CA PRO A 279 13.84 -11.14 -9.88
C PRO A 279 13.87 -12.37 -10.80
N GLY A 280 14.03 -13.58 -10.26
CA GLY A 280 14.05 -14.81 -11.04
C GLY A 280 12.75 -15.18 -11.74
N MET A 281 11.62 -14.60 -11.31
CA MET A 281 10.28 -14.84 -11.89
C MET A 281 9.91 -13.81 -12.96
N MET A 282 10.64 -12.69 -13.06
CA MET A 282 10.26 -11.56 -13.90
C MET A 282 10.15 -11.93 -15.37
N ARG A 283 11.09 -12.75 -15.87
CA ARG A 283 11.13 -13.16 -17.28
C ARG A 283 9.87 -13.94 -17.68
N ASP A 284 9.43 -14.85 -16.83
CA ASP A 284 8.32 -15.75 -17.15
C ASP A 284 6.96 -15.12 -16.86
N CYS A 285 6.90 -14.25 -15.83
CA CYS A 285 5.64 -13.63 -15.37
C CYS A 285 5.33 -12.29 -16.05
N CYS A 286 6.30 -11.64 -16.67
CA CYS A 286 6.16 -10.32 -17.30
C CYS A 286 6.56 -10.34 -18.77
N PRO A 287 5.91 -11.15 -19.63
CA PRO A 287 6.21 -11.16 -21.06
C PRO A 287 5.84 -9.82 -21.68
N LEU A 288 6.79 -9.24 -22.42
CA LEU A 288 6.64 -7.97 -23.14
C LEU A 288 6.37 -8.22 -24.62
N THR A 289 5.56 -7.38 -25.26
CA THR A 289 5.55 -7.27 -26.71
C THR A 289 6.88 -6.65 -27.18
N GLU A 290 7.20 -6.78 -28.47
CA GLU A 290 8.45 -6.23 -29.02
C GLU A 290 8.48 -4.69 -28.88
N GLU A 291 7.36 -4.02 -29.12
CA GLU A 291 7.22 -2.57 -28.98
C GLU A 291 7.43 -2.14 -27.52
N ALA A 292 6.84 -2.90 -26.57
CA ALA A 292 7.02 -2.64 -25.14
C ALA A 292 8.49 -2.82 -24.72
N ARG A 293 9.18 -3.82 -25.26
CA ARG A 293 10.60 -4.07 -24.99
C ARG A 293 11.45 -2.91 -25.47
N LEU A 294 11.25 -2.44 -26.69
CA LEU A 294 11.97 -1.29 -27.25
C LEU A 294 11.72 0.00 -26.46
N LEU A 295 10.47 0.22 -26.04
CA LEU A 295 10.12 1.37 -25.19
C LEU A 295 10.84 1.31 -23.85
N MET A 296 10.86 0.14 -23.19
CA MET A 296 11.53 -0.06 -21.90
C MET A 296 13.05 0.12 -22.00
N GLU A 297 13.69 -0.38 -23.07
CA GLU A 297 15.13 -0.15 -23.35
C GLU A 297 15.41 1.34 -23.54
N GLY A 298 14.62 2.02 -24.38
CA GLY A 298 14.77 3.45 -24.57
C GLY A 298 14.55 4.28 -23.30
N ALA A 299 13.62 3.86 -22.44
CA ALA A 299 13.40 4.50 -21.15
C ALA A 299 14.57 4.25 -20.18
N PHE A 300 15.13 3.04 -20.15
CA PHE A 300 16.28 2.70 -19.32
C PHE A 300 17.46 3.63 -19.59
N ASP A 301 17.82 3.81 -20.87
CA ASP A 301 18.94 4.63 -21.28
C ASP A 301 18.68 6.13 -21.07
N ARG A 302 17.52 6.63 -21.52
CA ARG A 302 17.19 8.07 -21.44
C ARG A 302 16.96 8.57 -20.03
N LEU A 303 16.34 7.74 -19.18
CA LEU A 303 16.01 8.08 -17.81
C LEU A 303 17.14 7.69 -16.83
N GLY A 304 18.18 6.96 -17.27
CA GLY A 304 19.27 6.47 -16.43
C GLY A 304 18.74 5.61 -15.28
N LEU A 305 17.81 4.71 -15.59
CA LEU A 305 17.15 3.86 -14.60
C LEU A 305 18.16 2.87 -13.98
N SER A 306 18.02 2.60 -12.68
CA SER A 306 18.69 1.47 -12.07
C SER A 306 17.99 0.16 -12.43
N ALA A 307 18.67 -0.98 -12.32
CA ALA A 307 18.03 -2.30 -12.49
C ALA A 307 16.83 -2.48 -11.56
N ARG A 308 16.90 -1.96 -10.34
CA ARG A 308 15.76 -1.98 -9.39
C ARG A 308 14.57 -1.15 -9.90
N SER A 309 14.82 0.03 -10.45
CA SER A 309 13.77 0.88 -11.02
C SER A 309 13.12 0.21 -12.23
N TYR A 310 13.93 -0.44 -13.08
CA TYR A 310 13.44 -1.23 -14.21
C TYR A 310 12.48 -2.35 -13.76
N ASP A 311 12.90 -3.16 -12.78
CA ASP A 311 12.08 -4.26 -12.24
C ASP A 311 10.76 -3.73 -11.67
N ARG A 312 10.77 -2.57 -11.00
CA ARG A 312 9.55 -1.96 -10.46
C ARG A 312 8.59 -1.50 -11.53
N ILE A 313 9.11 -0.81 -12.56
CA ILE A 313 8.29 -0.42 -13.72
C ILE A 313 7.66 -1.66 -14.35
N LEU A 314 8.41 -2.73 -14.49
CA LEU A 314 7.92 -3.97 -15.09
C LEU A 314 6.82 -4.63 -14.25
N LYS A 315 6.94 -4.64 -12.91
CA LYS A 315 5.89 -5.12 -11.99
C LYS A 315 4.62 -4.28 -12.08
N VAL A 316 4.76 -2.95 -12.18
CA VAL A 316 3.62 -2.04 -12.35
C VAL A 316 2.97 -2.26 -13.72
N ALA A 317 3.76 -2.36 -14.79
CA ALA A 317 3.25 -2.64 -16.14
C ALA A 317 2.50 -3.99 -16.20
N ARG A 318 3.01 -5.02 -15.48
CA ARG A 318 2.30 -6.31 -15.35
C ARG A 318 0.94 -6.13 -14.67
N THR A 319 0.86 -5.28 -13.65
CA THR A 319 -0.41 -5.01 -12.95
C THR A 319 -1.40 -4.28 -13.85
N ILE A 320 -0.91 -3.32 -14.66
CA ILE A 320 -1.74 -2.60 -15.63
C ILE A 320 -2.31 -3.58 -16.67
N ALA A 321 -1.47 -4.49 -17.19
CA ALA A 321 -1.91 -5.51 -18.12
C ALA A 321 -2.90 -6.52 -17.49
N ASP A 322 -2.72 -6.88 -16.21
CA ASP A 322 -3.69 -7.72 -15.48
C ASP A 322 -5.05 -7.01 -15.32
N LEU A 323 -5.06 -5.69 -15.05
CA LEU A 323 -6.28 -4.88 -15.00
C LEU A 323 -6.98 -4.79 -16.36
N ALA A 324 -6.21 -4.82 -17.46
CA ALA A 324 -6.73 -4.89 -18.83
C ALA A 324 -7.17 -6.31 -19.23
N GLY A 325 -6.76 -7.35 -18.49
CA GLY A 325 -7.01 -8.75 -18.80
C GLY A 325 -6.09 -9.32 -19.90
N GLU A 326 -4.94 -8.68 -20.14
CA GLU A 326 -4.00 -9.06 -21.19
C GLU A 326 -2.84 -9.93 -20.64
N GLU A 327 -2.45 -10.95 -21.41
CA GLU A 327 -1.37 -11.86 -21.03
C GLU A 327 0.01 -11.24 -21.20
N GLN A 328 0.20 -10.42 -22.23
CA GLN A 328 1.44 -9.72 -22.50
C GLN A 328 1.35 -8.25 -22.11
N ILE A 329 2.49 -7.70 -21.71
CA ILE A 329 2.63 -6.27 -21.43
C ILE A 329 2.82 -5.56 -22.77
N SER A 330 1.83 -4.77 -23.18
CA SER A 330 1.89 -3.94 -24.40
C SER A 330 2.67 -2.64 -24.16
N GLU A 331 2.98 -1.93 -25.27
CA GLU A 331 3.61 -0.59 -25.22
C GLU A 331 2.83 0.39 -24.34
N LEU A 332 1.49 0.37 -24.41
CA LEU A 332 0.64 1.26 -23.61
C LEU A 332 0.79 0.99 -22.10
N HIS A 333 0.85 -0.28 -21.69
CA HIS A 333 1.05 -0.66 -20.29
C HIS A 333 2.42 -0.22 -19.78
N ALA A 334 3.46 -0.39 -20.60
CA ALA A 334 4.81 0.06 -20.27
C ALA A 334 4.90 1.59 -20.18
N ALA A 335 4.28 2.30 -21.12
CA ALA A 335 4.25 3.76 -21.13
C ALA A 335 3.54 4.34 -19.89
N GLU A 336 2.37 3.78 -19.50
CA GLU A 336 1.66 4.16 -18.28
C GLU A 336 2.53 3.91 -17.05
N ALA A 337 3.19 2.75 -16.94
CA ALA A 337 4.04 2.41 -15.80
C ALA A 337 5.27 3.33 -15.67
N ILE A 338 5.90 3.70 -16.78
CA ILE A 338 7.05 4.62 -16.82
C ILE A 338 6.67 6.00 -16.28
N GLN A 339 5.45 6.50 -16.57
CA GLN A 339 4.97 7.80 -16.10
C GLN A 339 4.96 7.89 -14.58
N TYR A 340 4.68 6.81 -13.86
CA TYR A 340 4.68 6.78 -12.40
C TYR A 340 6.09 6.85 -11.78
N ARG A 341 7.15 6.77 -12.60
CA ARG A 341 8.56 6.93 -12.16
C ARG A 341 9.21 8.21 -12.68
N SER A 342 8.56 8.95 -13.57
CA SER A 342 9.11 10.19 -14.14
C SER A 342 9.40 11.28 -13.09
N LEU A 343 8.67 11.24 -11.96
CA LEU A 343 8.85 12.15 -10.83
C LEU A 343 10.15 11.91 -10.04
N ASP A 344 10.80 10.78 -10.16
CA ASP A 344 12.08 10.51 -9.50
C ASP A 344 13.16 11.53 -9.91
N ARG A 345 13.15 11.99 -11.15
CA ARG A 345 14.10 12.98 -11.66
C ARG A 345 13.79 14.40 -11.20
N GLU A 346 12.55 14.83 -11.24
CA GLU A 346 12.13 16.17 -10.80
C GLU A 346 12.21 16.33 -9.27
N ALA A 347 12.06 15.23 -8.54
CA ALA A 347 12.15 15.24 -7.09
C ALA A 347 13.57 15.26 -6.55
N LEU A 348 14.57 14.85 -7.35
CA LEU A 348 15.98 14.78 -6.96
C LEU A 348 16.82 15.97 -7.44
N LEU A 349 16.34 16.79 -8.37
CA LEU A 349 16.93 18.05 -8.82
C LEU A 349 16.35 19.24 -8.04
#